data_6bf22673569ab06f5ec6e7370e72e115
#
_entry.id   6bf22673569ab06f5ec6e7370e72e115
#
_cell.length_a   1.000
_cell.length_b   1.000
_cell.length_c   1.000
_cell.angle_alpha   90.00
_cell.angle_beta   90.00
_cell.angle_gamma   90.00
#
_symmetry.space_group_name_H-M   'P 1'
#
loop_
_entity.id
_entity.type
_entity.pdbx_description
1 polymer ?
#
loop_
_entity_poly.entity_id
_entity_poly.type
_entity_poly.pdbx_seq_one_letter_code
_entity_poly.pdbx_strand_id
1 'polypeptide(L)'
;MRNENIAISVRNVCKDFGQVRVLKSVSRDFEAGKIHGIVGNNGSGKTVLMKCICGFLLPTEGMVLVNGKRVGKDVDFPSDLGIIIETPGFLPNITGVKNLEILASLNKKISLADIAESIRRVGLDPQSKTPVGKYSLGMRQRLGIAQAI
;
A
#
# COMPACT_ATOMS: atom_id res chain seq x y z
N MET A 1 -26.43 -2.42 -12.26
CA MET A 1 -25.48 -1.39 -12.74
C MET A 1 -24.24 -1.47 -11.87
N ARG A 2 -23.06 -1.82 -12.41
CA ARG A 2 -21.81 -1.70 -11.68
C ARG A 2 -21.53 -0.21 -11.56
N ASN A 3 -21.38 0.29 -10.34
CA ASN A 3 -21.01 1.67 -10.10
C ASN A 3 -19.56 1.84 -10.59
N GLU A 4 -19.35 2.43 -11.75
CA GLU A 4 -18.05 2.56 -12.45
C GLU A 4 -16.99 3.36 -11.65
N ASN A 5 -17.39 3.91 -10.50
CA ASN A 5 -16.54 4.75 -9.66
C ASN A 5 -16.01 4.05 -8.39
N ILE A 6 -16.12 2.72 -8.26
CA ILE A 6 -15.63 2.00 -7.07
C ILE A 6 -14.23 1.43 -7.37
N ALA A 7 -13.21 1.97 -6.71
CA ALA A 7 -11.83 1.47 -6.82
C ALA A 7 -11.63 0.19 -6.00
N ILE A 8 -12.15 0.14 -4.77
CA ILE A 8 -12.00 -1.02 -3.89
C ILE A 8 -13.36 -1.38 -3.32
N SER A 9 -13.70 -2.67 -3.37
CA SER A 9 -14.93 -3.21 -2.81
C SER A 9 -14.62 -4.35 -1.86
N VAL A 10 -15.03 -4.21 -0.61
CA VAL A 10 -14.93 -5.22 0.45
C VAL A 10 -16.32 -5.80 0.68
N ARG A 11 -16.46 -7.13 0.62
CA ARG A 11 -17.75 -7.82 0.74
C ARG A 11 -17.69 -8.92 1.77
N ASN A 12 -18.41 -8.72 2.88
CA ASN A 12 -18.56 -9.67 3.99
C ASN A 12 -17.24 -10.30 4.44
N VAL A 13 -16.18 -9.49 4.48
CA VAL A 13 -14.83 -9.97 4.80
C VAL A 13 -14.74 -10.33 6.27
N CYS A 14 -14.42 -11.62 6.52
CA CYS A 14 -13.98 -12.12 7.81
C CYS A 14 -12.50 -12.50 7.73
N LYS A 15 -11.77 -12.32 8.82
CA LYS A 15 -10.41 -12.83 8.97
C LYS A 15 -10.19 -13.41 10.35
N ASP A 16 -9.84 -14.69 10.35
CA ASP A 16 -9.54 -15.45 11.54
C ASP A 16 -8.03 -15.72 11.64
N PHE A 17 -7.50 -15.67 12.85
CA PHE A 17 -6.17 -16.14 13.20
C PHE A 17 -6.33 -17.19 14.34
N GLY A 18 -6.28 -18.45 13.97
CA GLY A 18 -6.64 -19.53 14.87
C GLY A 18 -8.10 -19.38 15.35
N GLN A 19 -8.29 -19.24 16.64
CA GLN A 19 -9.64 -19.08 17.22
C GLN A 19 -10.08 -17.61 17.35
N VAL A 20 -9.23 -16.65 16.98
CA VAL A 20 -9.52 -15.22 17.12
C VAL A 20 -10.03 -14.65 15.80
N ARG A 21 -11.31 -14.23 15.76
CA ARG A 21 -11.90 -13.51 14.64
C ARG A 21 -11.61 -12.01 14.74
N VAL A 22 -10.68 -11.52 13.91
CA VAL A 22 -10.24 -10.12 13.89
C VAL A 22 -11.14 -9.25 13.02
N LEU A 23 -11.50 -9.71 11.82
CA LEU A 23 -12.49 -9.03 10.97
C LEU A 23 -13.81 -9.82 11.03
N LYS A 24 -14.92 -9.10 11.22
CA LYS A 24 -16.25 -9.67 11.44
C LYS A 24 -17.21 -9.13 10.38
N SER A 25 -17.29 -9.80 9.23
CA SER A 25 -18.21 -9.49 8.12
C SER A 25 -18.15 -8.03 7.66
N VAL A 26 -16.94 -7.52 7.44
CA VAL A 26 -16.73 -6.13 7.00
C VAL A 26 -17.17 -5.97 5.55
N SER A 27 -18.04 -4.99 5.29
CA SER A 27 -18.47 -4.63 3.93
C SER A 27 -18.34 -3.12 3.74
N ARG A 28 -17.59 -2.69 2.70
CA ARG A 28 -17.40 -1.28 2.37
C ARG A 28 -16.94 -1.11 0.93
N ASP A 29 -17.44 -0.05 0.28
CA ASP A 29 -16.93 0.45 -1.00
C ASP A 29 -16.08 1.69 -0.78
N PHE A 30 -14.98 1.78 -1.52
CA PHE A 30 -14.11 2.94 -1.58
C PHE A 30 -14.12 3.47 -3.01
N GLU A 31 -14.63 4.69 -3.15
CA GLU A 31 -14.77 5.35 -4.45
C GLU A 31 -13.41 5.84 -4.96
N ALA A 32 -13.21 5.76 -6.28
CA ALA A 32 -12.04 6.31 -6.94
C ALA A 32 -11.98 7.84 -6.80
N GLY A 33 -10.77 8.39 -6.76
CA GLY A 33 -10.53 9.83 -6.70
C GLY A 33 -10.89 10.49 -5.37
N LYS A 34 -11.19 9.71 -4.32
CA LYS A 34 -11.51 10.22 -2.97
C LYS A 34 -10.50 9.76 -1.94
N ILE A 35 -10.37 10.53 -0.87
CA ILE A 35 -9.62 10.15 0.33
C ILE A 35 -10.61 9.52 1.32
N HIS A 36 -10.33 8.30 1.75
CA HIS A 36 -11.14 7.56 2.71
C HIS A 36 -10.36 7.34 4.01
N GLY A 37 -10.97 7.71 5.15
CA GLY A 37 -10.42 7.45 6.48
C GLY A 37 -10.95 6.15 7.07
N ILE A 38 -10.06 5.27 7.52
CA ILE A 38 -10.41 4.09 8.32
C ILE A 38 -10.06 4.38 9.77
N VAL A 39 -11.08 4.55 10.62
CA VAL A 39 -10.93 4.91 12.03
C VAL A 39 -11.27 3.72 12.92
N GLY A 40 -10.61 3.63 14.08
CA GLY A 40 -10.84 2.60 15.07
C GLY A 40 -9.69 2.53 16.08
N ASN A 41 -9.92 1.87 17.20
CA ASN A 41 -8.93 1.67 18.26
C ASN A 41 -7.75 0.80 17.80
N ASN A 42 -6.66 0.80 18.56
CA ASN A 42 -5.57 -0.15 18.32
C ASN A 42 -6.09 -1.58 18.51
N GLY A 43 -5.69 -2.47 17.61
CA GLY A 43 -6.19 -3.86 17.60
C GLY A 43 -7.56 -4.06 16.93
N SER A 44 -8.23 -3.00 16.42
CA SER A 44 -9.55 -3.15 15.75
C SER A 44 -9.51 -3.78 14.35
N GLY A 45 -8.34 -4.23 13.88
CA GLY A 45 -8.21 -4.91 12.59
C GLY A 45 -7.93 -4.01 11.39
N LYS A 46 -7.69 -2.69 11.55
CA LYS A 46 -7.40 -1.77 10.42
C LYS A 46 -6.27 -2.28 9.53
N THR A 47 -5.13 -2.60 10.12
CA THR A 47 -3.98 -3.14 9.39
C THR A 47 -4.29 -4.48 8.71
N VAL A 48 -5.09 -5.33 9.37
CA VAL A 48 -5.51 -6.62 8.81
C VAL A 48 -6.40 -6.40 7.58
N LEU A 49 -7.34 -5.45 7.64
CA LEU A 49 -8.17 -5.09 6.49
C LEU A 49 -7.33 -4.56 5.33
N MET A 50 -6.38 -3.66 5.60
CA MET A 50 -5.46 -3.13 4.57
C MET A 50 -4.62 -4.26 3.96
N LYS A 51 -4.09 -5.19 4.77
CA LYS A 51 -3.36 -6.37 4.27
C LYS A 51 -4.24 -7.28 3.41
N CYS A 52 -5.54 -7.40 3.70
CA CYS A 52 -6.48 -8.14 2.85
C CYS A 52 -6.74 -7.41 1.51
N ILE A 53 -6.83 -6.07 1.52
CA ILE A 53 -7.00 -5.27 0.30
C ILE A 53 -5.78 -5.41 -0.62
N CYS A 54 -4.58 -5.44 -0.06
CA CYS A 54 -3.33 -5.52 -0.82
C CYS A 54 -2.95 -6.94 -1.27
N GLY A 55 -3.64 -7.98 -0.79
CA GLY A 55 -3.29 -9.37 -1.10
C GLY A 55 -2.22 -9.98 -0.18
N PHE A 56 -1.71 -9.26 0.82
CA PHE A 56 -0.76 -9.81 1.78
C PHE A 56 -1.40 -10.81 2.75
N LEU A 57 -2.72 -10.74 2.93
CA LEU A 57 -3.53 -11.70 3.64
C LEU A 57 -4.78 -12.00 2.81
N LEU A 58 -5.16 -13.26 2.75
CA LEU A 58 -6.45 -13.64 2.18
C LEU A 58 -7.52 -13.64 3.27
N PRO A 59 -8.73 -13.14 3.00
CA PRO A 59 -9.86 -13.29 3.89
C PRO A 59 -10.15 -14.77 4.19
N THR A 60 -10.65 -15.08 5.39
CA THR A 60 -11.17 -16.40 5.71
C THR A 60 -12.53 -16.61 5.04
N GLU A 61 -13.33 -15.55 5.02
CA GLU A 61 -14.65 -15.53 4.34
C GLU A 61 -14.82 -14.18 3.63
N GLY A 62 -15.70 -14.15 2.63
CA GLY A 62 -15.98 -12.96 1.84
C GLY A 62 -14.99 -12.75 0.71
N MET A 63 -14.92 -11.53 0.20
CA MET A 63 -14.01 -11.18 -0.90
C MET A 63 -13.62 -9.71 -0.89
N VAL A 64 -12.46 -9.42 -1.48
CA VAL A 64 -12.00 -8.07 -1.81
C VAL A 64 -11.85 -7.97 -3.32
N LEU A 65 -12.37 -6.89 -3.90
CA LEU A 65 -12.12 -6.54 -5.29
C LEU A 65 -11.37 -5.20 -5.35
N VAL A 66 -10.36 -5.13 -6.18
CA VAL A 66 -9.62 -3.91 -6.51
C VAL A 66 -9.71 -3.70 -8.01
N ASN A 67 -10.22 -2.55 -8.44
CA ASN A 67 -10.52 -2.26 -9.85
C ASN A 67 -11.30 -3.40 -10.54
N GLY A 68 -12.28 -3.97 -9.83
CA GLY A 68 -13.14 -5.06 -10.30
C GLY A 68 -12.50 -6.45 -10.32
N LYS A 69 -11.22 -6.60 -10.00
CA LYS A 69 -10.51 -7.89 -9.93
C LYS A 69 -10.50 -8.42 -8.50
N ARG A 70 -10.85 -9.68 -8.31
CA ARG A 70 -10.86 -10.32 -6.99
C ARG A 70 -9.45 -10.69 -6.56
N VAL A 71 -9.04 -10.14 -5.42
CA VAL A 71 -7.75 -10.44 -4.78
C VAL A 71 -7.73 -11.90 -4.28
N GLY A 72 -6.65 -12.60 -4.55
CA GLY A 72 -6.47 -14.02 -4.22
C GLY A 72 -7.21 -15.00 -5.14
N LYS A 73 -7.82 -14.51 -6.25
CA LYS A 73 -8.45 -15.36 -7.27
C LYS A 73 -8.08 -14.91 -8.68
N ASP A 74 -8.36 -13.66 -9.03
CA ASP A 74 -8.08 -13.12 -10.37
C ASP A 74 -6.66 -12.52 -10.41
N VAL A 75 -6.19 -12.02 -9.27
CA VAL A 75 -4.84 -11.49 -9.04
C VAL A 75 -4.38 -11.83 -7.62
N ASP A 76 -3.11 -12.15 -7.44
CA ASP A 76 -2.52 -12.33 -6.11
C ASP A 76 -2.31 -10.96 -5.44
N PHE A 77 -1.77 -10.00 -6.21
CA PHE A 77 -1.54 -8.62 -5.79
C PHE A 77 -2.11 -7.66 -6.82
N PRO A 78 -2.89 -6.63 -6.42
CA PRO A 78 -3.35 -5.58 -7.33
C PRO A 78 -2.16 -4.82 -7.93
N SER A 79 -2.10 -4.70 -9.27
CA SER A 79 -0.98 -4.07 -9.97
C SER A 79 -0.91 -2.56 -9.82
N ASP A 80 -2.06 -1.92 -9.58
CA ASP A 80 -2.21 -0.45 -9.57
C ASP A 80 -2.50 0.03 -8.13
N LEU A 81 -1.77 -0.52 -7.17
CA LEU A 81 -1.93 -0.21 -5.76
C LEU A 81 -0.57 0.13 -5.15
N GLY A 82 -0.37 1.39 -4.80
CA GLY A 82 0.73 1.80 -3.93
C GLY A 82 0.35 1.60 -2.47
N ILE A 83 1.29 1.08 -1.66
CA ILE A 83 1.01 0.73 -0.28
C ILE A 83 2.13 1.14 0.66
N ILE A 84 1.74 1.66 1.82
CA ILE A 84 2.60 1.85 2.98
C ILE A 84 1.94 1.16 4.15
N ILE A 85 2.53 0.07 4.62
CA ILE A 85 2.12 -0.61 5.84
C ILE A 85 3.28 -0.54 6.82
N GLU A 86 3.02 0.05 8.00
CA GLU A 86 4.01 0.24 9.05
C GLU A 86 5.16 1.17 8.60
N THR A 87 6.39 0.92 9.05
CA THR A 87 7.55 1.73 8.69
C THR A 87 8.21 1.16 7.45
N PRO A 88 8.45 1.96 6.38
CA PRO A 88 9.16 1.47 5.20
C PRO A 88 10.55 0.92 5.55
N GLY A 89 10.83 -0.31 5.13
CA GLY A 89 12.09 -1.01 5.40
C GLY A 89 13.20 -0.63 4.41
N PHE A 90 13.60 0.65 4.37
CA PHE A 90 14.69 1.10 3.51
C PHE A 90 16.06 0.62 3.99
N LEU A 91 16.97 0.39 3.05
CA LEU A 91 18.38 0.10 3.32
C LEU A 91 19.06 1.39 3.83
N PRO A 92 19.57 1.41 5.06
CA PRO A 92 20.00 2.65 5.71
C PRO A 92 21.29 3.23 5.13
N ASN A 93 22.13 2.41 4.51
CA ASN A 93 23.48 2.79 4.06
C ASN A 93 23.53 3.37 2.64
N ILE A 94 22.40 3.44 1.95
CA ILE A 94 22.29 3.98 0.59
C ILE A 94 21.29 5.13 0.52
N THR A 95 21.34 5.89 -0.58
CA THR A 95 20.48 7.06 -0.80
C THR A 95 19.01 6.66 -1.01
N GLY A 96 18.09 7.64 -0.91
CA GLY A 96 16.67 7.43 -1.20
C GLY A 96 16.43 6.99 -2.63
N VAL A 97 17.07 7.64 -3.61
CA VAL A 97 17.01 7.23 -5.02
C VAL A 97 17.43 5.77 -5.18
N LYS A 98 18.56 5.38 -4.59
CA LYS A 98 19.07 4.01 -4.75
C LYS A 98 18.16 2.96 -4.11
N ASN A 99 17.50 3.30 -3.00
CA ASN A 99 16.46 2.44 -2.43
C ASN A 99 15.30 2.22 -3.40
N LEU A 100 14.78 3.29 -4.02
CA LEU A 100 13.68 3.19 -4.97
C LEU A 100 14.10 2.51 -6.29
N GLU A 101 15.33 2.70 -6.76
CA GLU A 101 15.87 1.97 -7.91
C GLU A 101 15.85 0.46 -7.71
N ILE A 102 16.29 -0.02 -6.54
CA ILE A 102 16.28 -1.45 -6.21
C ILE A 102 14.85 -2.00 -6.28
N LEU A 103 13.88 -1.29 -5.70
CA LEU A 103 12.47 -1.70 -5.74
C LEU A 103 11.91 -1.66 -7.18
N ALA A 104 12.19 -0.60 -7.93
CA ALA A 104 11.75 -0.46 -9.32
C ALA A 104 12.33 -1.54 -10.23
N SER A 105 13.55 -2.03 -9.94
CA SER A 105 14.19 -3.10 -10.71
C SER A 105 13.40 -4.41 -10.70
N LEU A 106 12.58 -4.64 -9.66
CA LEU A 106 11.70 -5.82 -9.56
C LEU A 106 10.55 -5.77 -10.57
N ASN A 107 10.11 -4.58 -10.96
CA ASN A 107 8.95 -4.39 -11.84
C ASN A 107 9.34 -4.00 -13.28
N LYS A 108 10.55 -3.53 -13.55
CA LYS A 108 11.11 -3.14 -14.87
C LYS A 108 10.27 -2.13 -15.69
N LYS A 109 9.23 -1.51 -15.08
CA LYS A 109 8.32 -0.56 -15.74
C LYS A 109 8.60 0.89 -15.37
N ILE A 110 9.40 1.12 -14.32
CA ILE A 110 9.62 2.44 -13.72
C ILE A 110 11.01 2.91 -14.11
N SER A 111 11.09 4.08 -14.73
CA SER A 111 12.36 4.70 -15.14
C SER A 111 13.01 5.48 -13.99
N LEU A 112 14.31 5.80 -14.14
CA LEU A 112 15.01 6.70 -13.21
C LEU A 112 14.38 8.11 -13.16
N ALA A 113 13.79 8.55 -14.26
CA ALA A 113 13.09 9.84 -14.32
C ALA A 113 11.82 9.80 -13.45
N ASP A 114 11.04 8.72 -13.50
CA ASP A 114 9.84 8.53 -12.68
C ASP A 114 10.19 8.49 -11.19
N ILE A 115 11.28 7.80 -10.83
CA ILE A 115 11.80 7.76 -9.45
C ILE A 115 12.17 9.16 -8.98
N ALA A 116 12.93 9.91 -9.78
CA ALA A 116 13.32 11.26 -9.41
C ALA A 116 12.11 12.17 -9.25
N GLU A 117 11.11 12.02 -10.10
CA GLU A 117 9.87 12.80 -10.03
C GLU A 117 9.06 12.46 -8.78
N SER A 118 8.88 11.18 -8.46
CA SER A 118 8.17 10.77 -7.24
C SER A 118 8.84 11.35 -5.97
N ILE A 119 10.18 11.37 -5.93
CA ILE A 119 10.94 11.95 -4.82
C ILE A 119 10.73 13.46 -4.73
N ARG A 120 10.72 14.19 -5.87
CA ARG A 120 10.43 15.64 -5.87
C ARG A 120 9.00 15.93 -5.40
N ARG A 121 8.01 15.14 -5.83
CA ARG A 121 6.61 15.32 -5.45
C ARG A 121 6.37 15.25 -3.94
N VAL A 122 7.19 14.51 -3.22
CA VAL A 122 7.13 14.45 -1.75
C VAL A 122 8.04 15.47 -1.05
N GLY A 123 8.64 16.40 -1.80
CA GLY A 123 9.50 17.46 -1.27
C GLY A 123 10.86 16.96 -0.76
N LEU A 124 11.40 15.91 -1.38
CA LEU A 124 12.77 15.44 -1.17
C LEU A 124 13.63 15.75 -2.40
N ASP A 125 14.95 15.85 -2.20
CA ASP A 125 15.91 16.07 -3.28
C ASP A 125 16.39 14.72 -3.84
N PRO A 126 16.09 14.40 -5.13
CA PRO A 126 16.56 13.17 -5.76
C PRO A 126 18.08 13.14 -5.98
N GLN A 127 18.77 14.29 -5.93
CA GLN A 127 20.23 14.35 -6.05
C GLN A 127 20.95 14.22 -4.72
N SER A 128 20.21 14.13 -3.61
CA SER A 128 20.79 14.00 -2.28
C SER A 128 21.65 12.76 -2.17
N LYS A 129 22.91 12.94 -1.78
CA LYS A 129 23.87 11.87 -1.48
C LYS A 129 23.75 11.33 -0.06
N THR A 130 22.82 11.88 0.73
CA THR A 130 22.61 11.49 2.12
C THR A 130 21.99 10.09 2.21
N PRO A 131 22.61 9.14 2.93
CA PRO A 131 22.04 7.82 3.16
C PRO A 131 20.72 7.90 3.96
N VAL A 132 19.78 7.01 3.70
CA VAL A 132 18.45 6.99 4.35
C VAL A 132 18.55 6.81 5.86
N GLY A 133 19.61 6.14 6.36
CA GLY A 133 19.87 6.02 7.79
C GLY A 133 20.03 7.36 8.52
N LYS A 134 20.44 8.42 7.80
CA LYS A 134 20.56 9.81 8.33
C LYS A 134 19.28 10.64 8.12
N TYR A 135 18.23 10.09 7.49
CA TYR A 135 16.98 10.82 7.31
C TYR A 135 16.22 10.97 8.62
N SER A 136 15.56 12.11 8.80
CA SER A 136 14.58 12.28 9.87
C SER A 136 13.40 11.30 9.67
N LEU A 137 12.60 11.10 10.71
CA LEU A 137 11.38 10.29 10.61
C LEU A 137 10.48 10.79 9.48
N GLY A 138 10.26 12.12 9.41
CA GLY A 138 9.43 12.72 8.36
C GLY A 138 10.02 12.54 6.96
N MET A 139 11.35 12.56 6.79
CA MET A 139 11.97 12.28 5.50
C MET A 139 11.77 10.81 5.08
N ARG A 140 11.89 9.86 6.02
CA ARG A 140 11.63 8.44 5.75
C ARG A 140 10.17 8.19 5.40
N GLN A 141 9.23 8.85 6.08
CA GLN A 141 7.80 8.76 5.75
C GLN A 141 7.52 9.31 4.34
N ARG A 142 8.07 10.47 3.99
CA ARG A 142 7.95 11.05 2.65
C ARG A 142 8.54 10.15 1.58
N LEU A 143 9.70 9.54 1.82
CA LEU A 143 10.28 8.56 0.89
C LEU A 143 9.38 7.33 0.73
N GLY A 144 8.71 6.88 1.81
CA GLY A 144 7.69 5.82 1.75
C GLY A 144 6.50 6.20 0.87
N ILE A 145 6.05 7.47 0.93
CA ILE A 145 5.01 7.97 0.03
C ILE A 145 5.53 7.97 -1.42
N ALA A 146 6.76 8.42 -1.67
CA ALA A 146 7.35 8.38 -3.01
C ALA A 146 7.43 6.95 -3.59
N GLN A 147 7.62 5.94 -2.74
CA GLN A 147 7.59 4.52 -3.12
C GLN A 147 6.19 4.07 -3.55
N ALA A 148 5.13 4.65 -3.00
CA ALA A 148 3.74 4.21 -3.18
C ALA A 148 3.02 4.93 -4.34
N ILE A 149 3.61 5.95 -4.92
CA ILE A 149 3.04 6.74 -6.03
C ILE A 149 3.82 6.51 -7.32
#